data_5838f516cf733ea3db828db54e3769a9
#
_entry.id   5838f516cf733ea3db828db54e3769a9
#
_cell.length_a   1.000
_cell.length_b   1.000
_cell.length_c   1.000
_cell.angle_alpha   90.00
_cell.angle_beta   90.00
_cell.angle_gamma   90.00
#
_symmetry.space_group_name_H-M   'P 1'
#
loop_
_entity.id
_entity.type
_entity.pdbx_description
1 polymer ?
#
loop_
_entity_poly.entity_id
_entity_poly.type
_entity_poly.pdbx_seq_one_letter_code
_entity_poly.pdbx_strand_id
1 'polypeptide(L)'
;MKNSSSQSTTTSERYVWVPEPVIVGAGPSGLATAAYLKEKGVPSLILERSNCIASLWQLKTYDRLHLHLPKNFCQLPLMGFPCGFPTYPTKQQFIEYLESYAESFDIRPRFNETVWHAKFDATLGFWRVKSFNKKEVATEFVCRWLIVATGENAEAVVPEIEGMRDFGGIIKHTSFYKSGEEFRGKRVLVVGCGNSGMEVCLDLCNHNATPSLVVRDT
;
A
#
# COMPACT_ATOMS: atom_id res chain seq x y z
N MET A 1 23.89 6.31 48.21
CA MET A 1 23.91 5.16 47.31
C MET A 1 22.48 4.75 47.02
N LYS A 2 21.94 5.13 45.87
CA LYS A 2 20.63 4.66 45.39
C LYS A 2 20.91 3.84 44.15
N ASN A 3 20.73 2.52 44.24
CA ASN A 3 20.81 1.62 43.12
C ASN A 3 19.57 1.83 42.24
N SER A 4 19.76 2.37 41.05
CA SER A 4 18.77 2.36 39.96
C SER A 4 18.90 1.03 39.25
N SER A 5 18.02 0.07 39.57
CA SER A 5 17.84 -1.15 38.81
C SER A 5 17.12 -0.80 37.51
N SER A 6 17.88 -0.77 36.42
CA SER A 6 17.29 -0.77 35.06
C SER A 6 16.59 -2.12 34.82
N GLN A 7 15.27 -2.12 34.88
CA GLN A 7 14.48 -3.24 34.41
C GLN A 7 14.61 -3.28 32.88
N SER A 8 15.37 -4.23 32.37
CA SER A 8 15.34 -4.64 30.98
C SER A 8 14.00 -5.35 30.72
N THR A 9 13.06 -4.66 30.09
CA THR A 9 11.88 -5.29 29.51
C THR A 9 12.32 -6.20 28.38
N THR A 10 12.51 -7.47 28.65
CA THR A 10 12.64 -8.53 27.66
C THR A 10 11.29 -8.64 26.94
N THR A 11 11.15 -7.97 25.81
CA THR A 11 10.05 -8.25 24.87
C THR A 11 10.24 -9.69 24.38
N SER A 12 9.37 -10.60 24.82
CA SER A 12 9.41 -11.99 24.36
C SER A 12 9.09 -12.02 22.86
N GLU A 13 10.11 -12.25 22.02
CA GLU A 13 9.89 -12.54 20.60
C GLU A 13 9.02 -13.79 20.47
N ARG A 14 7.93 -13.66 19.73
CA ARG A 14 7.02 -14.78 19.42
C ARG A 14 7.47 -15.44 18.13
N TYR A 15 7.75 -16.74 18.15
CA TYR A 15 8.06 -17.53 16.95
C TYR A 15 6.82 -18.24 16.46
N VAL A 16 6.55 -18.18 15.16
CA VAL A 16 5.42 -18.84 14.50
C VAL A 16 5.91 -19.59 13.28
N TRP A 17 5.82 -20.91 13.32
CA TRP A 17 6.02 -21.73 12.13
C TRP A 17 4.82 -21.63 11.21
N VAL A 18 5.04 -21.33 9.92
CA VAL A 18 4.02 -21.24 8.89
C VAL A 18 4.36 -22.23 7.78
N PRO A 19 3.65 -23.36 7.70
CA PRO A 19 3.90 -24.37 6.66
C PRO A 19 3.49 -23.89 5.27
N GLU A 20 2.58 -22.91 5.18
CA GLU A 20 2.08 -22.31 3.95
C GLU A 20 3.00 -21.18 3.44
N PRO A 21 2.87 -20.76 2.17
CA PRO A 21 3.47 -19.51 1.70
C PRO A 21 3.02 -18.29 2.50
N VAL A 22 3.99 -17.47 2.90
CA VAL A 22 3.73 -16.15 3.50
C VAL A 22 3.75 -15.09 2.42
N ILE A 23 2.67 -14.33 2.29
CA ILE A 23 2.51 -13.21 1.35
C ILE A 23 2.57 -11.91 2.15
N VAL A 24 3.43 -10.97 1.76
CA VAL A 24 3.53 -9.66 2.39
C VAL A 24 2.84 -8.62 1.54
N GLY A 25 1.70 -8.13 2.04
CA GLY A 25 0.85 -7.14 1.39
C GLY A 25 -0.47 -7.72 0.88
N ALA A 26 -1.59 -7.06 1.20
CA ALA A 26 -2.95 -7.39 0.76
C ALA A 26 -3.46 -6.44 -0.34
N GLY A 27 -2.57 -5.97 -1.21
CA GLY A 27 -2.91 -5.25 -2.43
C GLY A 27 -3.33 -6.20 -3.56
N PRO A 28 -3.59 -5.68 -4.78
CA PRO A 28 -4.02 -6.49 -5.92
C PRO A 28 -3.14 -7.71 -6.18
N SER A 29 -1.81 -7.56 -6.14
CA SER A 29 -0.86 -8.67 -6.35
C SER A 29 -0.94 -9.74 -5.27
N GLY A 30 -1.06 -9.33 -3.99
CA GLY A 30 -1.20 -10.27 -2.88
C GLY A 30 -2.52 -11.04 -2.93
N LEU A 31 -3.63 -10.35 -3.23
CA LEU A 31 -4.94 -10.96 -3.39
C LEU A 31 -4.95 -11.96 -4.56
N ALA A 32 -4.43 -11.55 -5.73
CA ALA A 32 -4.33 -12.42 -6.90
C ALA A 32 -3.50 -13.67 -6.62
N THR A 33 -2.38 -13.51 -5.93
CA THR A 33 -1.51 -14.64 -5.56
C THR A 33 -2.23 -15.60 -4.62
N ALA A 34 -2.89 -15.07 -3.59
CA ALA A 34 -3.62 -15.90 -2.63
C ALA A 34 -4.78 -16.68 -3.28
N ALA A 35 -5.54 -16.02 -4.16
CA ALA A 35 -6.62 -16.68 -4.90
C ALA A 35 -6.10 -17.80 -5.78
N TYR A 36 -4.99 -17.57 -6.48
CA TYR A 36 -4.40 -18.58 -7.36
C TYR A 36 -3.82 -19.77 -6.59
N LEU A 37 -3.17 -19.52 -5.46
CA LEU A 37 -2.69 -20.58 -4.58
C LEU A 37 -3.86 -21.41 -4.04
N LYS A 38 -4.93 -20.74 -3.60
CA LYS A 38 -6.14 -21.40 -3.09
C LYS A 38 -6.82 -22.25 -4.16
N GLU A 39 -6.90 -21.79 -5.40
CA GLU A 39 -7.39 -22.57 -6.55
C GLU A 39 -6.58 -23.86 -6.76
N LYS A 40 -5.31 -23.85 -6.42
CA LYS A 40 -4.42 -25.04 -6.45
C LYS A 40 -4.43 -25.86 -5.15
N GLY A 41 -5.32 -25.56 -4.23
CA GLY A 41 -5.41 -26.25 -2.93
C GLY A 41 -4.28 -25.90 -1.96
N VAL A 42 -3.55 -24.80 -2.23
CA VAL A 42 -2.46 -24.32 -1.37
C VAL A 42 -2.95 -23.14 -0.54
N PRO A 43 -3.18 -23.28 0.78
CA PRO A 43 -3.49 -22.15 1.64
C PRO A 43 -2.29 -21.20 1.72
N SER A 44 -2.54 -19.95 2.16
CA SER A 44 -1.48 -18.95 2.33
C SER A 44 -1.78 -18.02 3.49
N LEU A 45 -0.75 -17.50 4.15
CA LEU A 45 -0.85 -16.46 5.16
C LEU A 45 -0.50 -15.12 4.54
N ILE A 46 -1.44 -14.17 4.56
CA ILE A 46 -1.18 -12.79 4.11
C ILE A 46 -0.95 -11.91 5.35
N LEU A 47 0.17 -11.17 5.35
CA LEU A 47 0.49 -10.15 6.36
C LEU A 47 0.27 -8.77 5.74
N GLU A 48 -0.61 -7.96 6.32
CA GLU A 48 -0.93 -6.60 5.86
C GLU A 48 -0.73 -5.60 7.00
N ARG A 49 0.06 -4.54 6.73
CA ARG A 49 0.37 -3.51 7.72
C ARG A 49 -0.83 -2.65 8.11
N SER A 50 -1.77 -2.46 7.20
CA SER A 50 -2.98 -1.67 7.42
C SER A 50 -4.10 -2.52 8.02
N ASN A 51 -5.24 -1.90 8.28
CA ASN A 51 -6.44 -2.57 8.79
C ASN A 51 -7.44 -2.95 7.68
N CYS A 52 -7.04 -2.83 6.42
CA CYS A 52 -7.88 -3.12 5.26
C CYS A 52 -7.03 -3.69 4.11
N ILE A 53 -7.68 -4.40 3.19
CA ILE A 53 -7.08 -4.78 1.90
C ILE A 53 -6.93 -3.56 1.01
N ALA A 54 -6.12 -3.66 -0.03
CA ALA A 54 -5.93 -2.57 -1.01
C ALA A 54 -5.64 -1.21 -0.37
N SER A 55 -4.93 -1.20 0.75
CA SER A 55 -4.73 -0.04 1.63
C SER A 55 -4.15 1.18 0.93
N LEU A 56 -3.30 0.98 -0.11
CA LEU A 56 -2.82 2.08 -0.95
C LEU A 56 -4.00 2.80 -1.62
N TRP A 57 -4.92 2.06 -2.23
CA TRP A 57 -6.09 2.60 -2.94
C TRP A 57 -7.06 3.27 -1.99
N GLN A 58 -7.31 2.66 -0.84
CA GLN A 58 -8.24 3.22 0.15
C GLN A 58 -7.69 4.47 0.84
N LEU A 59 -6.40 4.45 1.23
CA LEU A 59 -5.85 5.43 2.17
C LEU A 59 -4.91 6.46 1.52
N LYS A 60 -4.19 6.11 0.44
CA LYS A 60 -3.08 6.90 -0.10
C LYS A 60 -3.33 7.44 -1.52
N THR A 61 -4.55 7.45 -1.99
CA THR A 61 -4.93 8.00 -3.29
C THR A 61 -5.92 9.15 -3.15
N TYR A 62 -6.01 10.00 -4.17
CA TYR A 62 -6.96 11.11 -4.25
C TYR A 62 -8.35 10.64 -4.68
N ASP A 63 -9.38 11.46 -4.38
CA ASP A 63 -10.78 11.01 -4.44
C ASP A 63 -11.29 10.81 -5.88
N ARG A 64 -10.88 11.66 -6.82
CA ARG A 64 -11.28 11.56 -8.23
C ARG A 64 -10.55 10.49 -9.05
N LEU A 65 -9.66 9.72 -8.44
CA LEU A 65 -8.84 8.74 -9.17
C LEU A 65 -9.71 7.74 -9.93
N HIS A 66 -9.34 7.51 -11.18
CA HIS A 66 -9.83 6.44 -12.03
C HIS A 66 -8.66 5.52 -12.41
N LEU A 67 -8.96 4.29 -12.78
CA LEU A 67 -7.93 3.46 -13.41
C LEU A 67 -7.42 4.15 -14.68
N HIS A 68 -6.11 4.20 -14.87
CA HIS A 68 -5.49 4.81 -16.04
C HIS A 68 -5.41 3.86 -17.25
N LEU A 69 -5.67 2.58 -17.01
CA LEU A 69 -5.79 1.55 -18.03
C LEU A 69 -7.23 1.04 -18.09
N PRO A 70 -7.68 0.58 -19.26
CA PRO A 70 -8.97 -0.07 -19.39
C PRO A 70 -9.10 -1.25 -18.42
N LYS A 71 -10.29 -1.44 -17.86
CA LYS A 71 -10.55 -2.46 -16.83
C LYS A 71 -10.07 -3.87 -17.21
N ASN A 72 -10.14 -4.22 -18.49
CA ASN A 72 -9.73 -5.55 -18.97
C ASN A 72 -8.24 -5.84 -18.74
N PHE A 73 -7.40 -4.79 -18.64
CA PHE A 73 -5.97 -4.94 -18.31
C PHE A 73 -5.71 -4.93 -16.79
N CYS A 74 -6.68 -4.48 -16.01
CA CYS A 74 -6.55 -4.33 -14.54
C CYS A 74 -7.27 -5.44 -13.78
N GLN A 75 -8.00 -6.33 -14.46
CA GLN A 75 -8.69 -7.43 -13.80
C GLN A 75 -7.72 -8.43 -13.20
N LEU A 76 -8.07 -8.94 -12.04
CA LEU A 76 -7.31 -10.02 -11.40
C LEU A 76 -7.67 -11.37 -12.04
N PRO A 77 -6.79 -12.37 -11.95
CA PRO A 77 -7.08 -13.71 -12.46
C PRO A 77 -8.31 -14.31 -11.76
N LEU A 78 -8.99 -15.23 -12.44
CA LEU A 78 -10.14 -15.99 -11.95
C LEU A 78 -11.45 -15.20 -11.78
N MET A 79 -11.43 -13.86 -11.74
CA MET A 79 -12.62 -13.04 -11.62
C MET A 79 -12.45 -11.71 -12.36
N GLY A 80 -13.29 -11.45 -13.36
CA GLY A 80 -13.31 -10.17 -14.09
C GLY A 80 -14.09 -9.08 -13.35
N PHE A 81 -13.98 -7.85 -13.86
CA PHE A 81 -14.83 -6.75 -13.38
C PHE A 81 -16.32 -7.00 -13.70
N PRO A 82 -17.24 -6.48 -12.89
CA PRO A 82 -18.67 -6.47 -13.22
C PRO A 82 -18.94 -5.85 -14.60
N CYS A 83 -19.87 -6.43 -15.35
CA CYS A 83 -20.20 -5.97 -16.71
C CYS A 83 -20.64 -4.50 -16.75
N GLY A 84 -21.34 -4.03 -15.71
CA GLY A 84 -21.80 -2.64 -15.60
C GLY A 84 -20.74 -1.58 -15.30
N PHE A 85 -19.48 -1.97 -15.05
CA PHE A 85 -18.42 -1.00 -14.77
C PHE A 85 -17.95 -0.33 -16.07
N PRO A 86 -17.62 0.97 -16.02
CA PRO A 86 -17.08 1.70 -17.16
C PRO A 86 -15.72 1.13 -17.62
N THR A 87 -15.25 1.55 -18.79
CA THR A 87 -13.91 1.17 -19.31
C THR A 87 -12.79 1.56 -18.34
N TYR A 88 -12.93 2.71 -17.69
CA TYR A 88 -12.00 3.23 -16.68
C TYR A 88 -12.75 3.35 -15.35
N PRO A 89 -12.80 2.31 -14.53
CA PRO A 89 -13.47 2.35 -13.23
C PRO A 89 -12.93 3.44 -12.33
N THR A 90 -13.83 4.00 -11.52
CA THR A 90 -13.42 4.91 -10.45
C THR A 90 -12.64 4.17 -9.37
N LYS A 91 -11.90 4.94 -8.54
CA LYS A 91 -11.25 4.43 -7.32
C LYS A 91 -12.21 3.57 -6.49
N GLN A 92 -13.43 4.07 -6.24
CA GLN A 92 -14.41 3.37 -5.43
C GLN A 92 -14.82 2.04 -6.06
N GLN A 93 -15.12 2.02 -7.36
CA GLN A 93 -15.45 0.79 -8.08
C GLN A 93 -14.31 -0.21 -8.07
N PHE A 94 -13.06 0.26 -8.16
CA PHE A 94 -11.91 -0.64 -8.07
C PHE A 94 -11.75 -1.24 -6.67
N ILE A 95 -11.97 -0.46 -5.62
CA ILE A 95 -11.95 -0.95 -4.23
C ILE A 95 -13.05 -2.00 -4.04
N GLU A 96 -14.29 -1.71 -4.46
CA GLU A 96 -15.41 -2.64 -4.39
C GLU A 96 -15.13 -3.96 -5.12
N TYR A 97 -14.49 -3.89 -6.28
CA TYR A 97 -14.06 -5.07 -7.02
C TYR A 97 -13.05 -5.90 -6.23
N LEU A 98 -12.04 -5.26 -5.60
CA LEU A 98 -11.02 -5.95 -4.80
C LEU A 98 -11.60 -6.57 -3.52
N GLU A 99 -12.57 -5.89 -2.90
CA GLU A 99 -13.29 -6.41 -1.73
C GLU A 99 -14.13 -7.63 -2.10
N SER A 100 -14.91 -7.54 -3.19
CA SER A 100 -15.69 -8.66 -3.73
C SER A 100 -14.79 -9.82 -4.15
N TYR A 101 -13.60 -9.52 -4.70
CA TYR A 101 -12.60 -10.53 -5.04
C TYR A 101 -12.10 -11.27 -3.79
N ALA A 102 -11.70 -10.53 -2.76
CA ALA A 102 -11.24 -11.14 -1.52
C ALA A 102 -12.32 -11.99 -0.85
N GLU A 103 -13.58 -11.54 -0.88
CA GLU A 103 -14.72 -12.28 -0.35
C GLU A 103 -14.98 -13.56 -1.15
N SER A 104 -15.03 -13.47 -2.50
CA SER A 104 -15.32 -14.60 -3.39
C SER A 104 -14.32 -15.75 -3.23
N PHE A 105 -13.06 -15.41 -2.96
CA PHE A 105 -12.02 -16.40 -2.70
C PHE A 105 -11.76 -16.64 -1.21
N ASP A 106 -12.60 -16.11 -0.29
CA ASP A 106 -12.45 -16.21 1.16
C ASP A 106 -10.99 -15.96 1.58
N ILE A 107 -10.44 -14.83 1.16
CA ILE A 107 -9.08 -14.40 1.49
C ILE A 107 -9.15 -13.58 2.78
N ARG A 108 -8.43 -14.01 3.82
CA ARG A 108 -8.46 -13.43 5.16
C ARG A 108 -7.07 -12.96 5.57
N PRO A 109 -6.65 -11.73 5.20
CA PRO A 109 -5.35 -11.22 5.61
C PRO A 109 -5.27 -11.02 7.13
N ARG A 110 -4.08 -11.24 7.67
CA ARG A 110 -3.74 -10.81 9.02
C ARG A 110 -3.38 -9.33 8.99
N PHE A 111 -4.33 -8.50 9.36
CA PHE A 111 -4.21 -7.05 9.35
C PHE A 111 -3.39 -6.52 10.54
N ASN A 112 -2.91 -5.27 10.39
CA ASN A 112 -2.12 -4.56 11.38
C ASN A 112 -0.84 -5.30 11.76
N GLU A 113 -0.25 -6.00 10.81
CA GLU A 113 1.00 -6.75 10.96
C GLU A 113 2.04 -6.17 10.00
N THR A 114 2.94 -5.36 10.51
CA THR A 114 3.97 -4.67 9.72
C THR A 114 5.21 -5.54 9.63
N VAL A 115 5.50 -6.06 8.46
CA VAL A 115 6.77 -6.74 8.18
C VAL A 115 7.85 -5.67 7.96
N TRP A 116 8.93 -5.74 8.72
CA TRP A 116 10.03 -4.79 8.64
C TRP A 116 11.36 -5.41 8.23
N HIS A 117 11.47 -6.75 8.34
CA HIS A 117 12.68 -7.47 7.93
C HIS A 117 12.33 -8.87 7.49
N ALA A 118 12.99 -9.33 6.43
CA ALA A 118 12.95 -10.72 5.98
C ALA A 118 14.33 -11.17 5.55
N LYS A 119 14.75 -12.35 6.01
CA LYS A 119 16.06 -12.94 5.70
C LYS A 119 15.90 -14.43 5.43
N PHE A 120 16.54 -14.92 4.38
CA PHE A 120 16.65 -16.34 4.14
C PHE A 120 17.77 -16.91 5.01
N ASP A 121 17.45 -17.93 5.79
CA ASP A 121 18.39 -18.69 6.59
C ASP A 121 18.88 -19.88 5.73
N ALA A 122 20.06 -19.75 5.14
CA ALA A 122 20.62 -20.76 4.24
C ALA A 122 20.96 -22.07 4.97
N THR A 123 21.19 -22.02 6.28
CA THR A 123 21.51 -23.22 7.07
C THR A 123 20.27 -24.08 7.30
N LEU A 124 19.13 -23.43 7.55
CA LEU A 124 17.86 -24.08 7.81
C LEU A 124 17.00 -24.27 6.54
N GLY A 125 17.28 -23.50 5.47
CA GLY A 125 16.52 -23.52 4.23
C GLY A 125 15.15 -22.84 4.35
N PHE A 126 14.98 -21.86 5.24
CA PHE A 126 13.72 -21.19 5.52
C PHE A 126 13.88 -19.66 5.54
N TRP A 127 12.78 -18.97 5.25
CA TRP A 127 12.66 -17.53 5.45
C TRP A 127 12.31 -17.24 6.91
N ARG A 128 12.96 -16.21 7.46
CA ARG A 128 12.67 -15.61 8.76
C ARG A 128 12.10 -14.22 8.52
N VAL A 129 10.80 -14.05 8.77
CA VAL A 129 10.05 -12.84 8.48
C VAL A 129 9.66 -12.17 9.79
N LYS A 130 10.28 -11.04 10.10
CA LYS A 130 10.04 -10.29 11.34
C LYS A 130 8.98 -9.23 11.12
N SER A 131 8.00 -9.20 12.00
CA SER A 131 6.91 -8.24 12.00
C SER A 131 6.63 -7.71 13.40
N PHE A 132 5.85 -6.65 13.45
CA PHE A 132 5.22 -6.17 14.68
C PHE A 132 3.76 -5.78 14.40
N ASN A 133 2.93 -5.95 15.40
CA ASN A 133 1.52 -5.55 15.34
C ASN A 133 1.32 -4.14 15.97
N LYS A 134 0.08 -3.62 15.92
CA LYS A 134 -0.27 -2.32 16.55
C LYS A 134 0.06 -2.20 18.04
N LYS A 135 0.24 -3.34 18.76
CA LYS A 135 0.63 -3.36 20.16
C LYS A 135 2.14 -3.53 20.35
N GLU A 136 2.91 -3.32 19.28
CA GLU A 136 4.36 -3.48 19.23
C GLU A 136 4.87 -4.87 19.65
N VAL A 137 3.98 -5.87 19.59
CA VAL A 137 4.39 -7.25 19.84
C VAL A 137 5.15 -7.77 18.62
N ALA A 138 6.43 -8.06 18.85
CA ALA A 138 7.28 -8.63 17.81
C ALA A 138 6.96 -10.11 17.56
N THR A 139 6.84 -10.48 16.29
CA THR A 139 6.62 -11.86 15.86
C THR A 139 7.61 -12.19 14.76
N GLU A 140 8.23 -13.35 14.84
CA GLU A 140 9.04 -13.90 13.77
C GLU A 140 8.31 -15.10 13.16
N PHE A 141 7.89 -14.94 11.89
CA PHE A 141 7.33 -16.05 11.10
C PHE A 141 8.47 -16.79 10.41
N VAL A 142 8.47 -18.10 10.54
CA VAL A 142 9.42 -18.98 9.83
C VAL A 142 8.64 -19.74 8.80
N CYS A 143 9.01 -19.60 7.52
CA CYS A 143 8.27 -20.19 6.40
C CYS A 143 9.21 -20.68 5.30
N ARG A 144 8.72 -21.60 4.47
CA ARG A 144 9.47 -22.11 3.33
C ARG A 144 9.44 -21.16 2.14
N TRP A 145 8.33 -20.47 1.93
CA TRP A 145 8.12 -19.58 0.79
C TRP A 145 7.69 -18.21 1.24
N LEU A 146 8.38 -17.20 0.75
CA LEU A 146 8.04 -15.79 0.96
C LEU A 146 7.68 -15.16 -0.37
N ILE A 147 6.51 -14.51 -0.43
CA ILE A 147 6.02 -13.79 -1.60
C ILE A 147 5.91 -12.32 -1.23
N VAL A 148 6.66 -11.48 -1.93
CA VAL A 148 6.69 -10.04 -1.69
C VAL A 148 5.68 -9.38 -2.62
N ALA A 149 4.62 -8.82 -2.05
CA ALA A 149 3.52 -8.12 -2.74
C ALA A 149 3.27 -6.72 -2.15
N THR A 150 4.34 -6.04 -1.72
CA THR A 150 4.30 -4.78 -0.97
C THR A 150 3.90 -3.56 -1.80
N GLY A 151 3.94 -3.67 -3.14
CA GLY A 151 3.60 -2.61 -4.07
C GLY A 151 4.76 -1.64 -4.36
N GLU A 152 4.85 -1.18 -5.60
CA GLU A 152 5.90 -0.27 -6.06
C GLU A 152 5.76 1.14 -5.45
N ASN A 153 4.52 1.62 -5.32
CA ASN A 153 4.22 2.98 -4.85
C ASN A 153 3.82 3.03 -3.36
N ALA A 154 4.26 2.06 -2.57
CA ALA A 154 3.82 1.92 -1.18
C ALA A 154 4.39 3.01 -0.24
N GLU A 155 5.59 3.51 -0.55
CA GLU A 155 6.27 4.56 0.23
C GLU A 155 6.42 5.84 -0.60
N ALA A 156 6.16 6.98 0.04
CA ALA A 156 6.34 8.28 -0.57
C ALA A 156 7.83 8.63 -0.65
N VAL A 157 8.30 8.97 -1.84
CA VAL A 157 9.67 9.48 -2.03
C VAL A 157 9.56 10.97 -2.34
N VAL A 158 10.05 11.80 -1.41
CA VAL A 158 10.08 13.25 -1.57
C VAL A 158 11.49 13.64 -1.97
N PRO A 159 11.69 14.28 -3.13
CA PRO A 159 13.02 14.72 -3.54
C PRO A 159 13.53 15.85 -2.63
N GLU A 160 14.83 15.91 -2.44
CA GLU A 160 15.47 17.06 -1.81
C GLU A 160 15.55 18.20 -2.83
N ILE A 161 14.89 19.31 -2.54
CA ILE A 161 14.88 20.51 -3.39
C ILE A 161 15.47 21.65 -2.55
N GLU A 162 16.45 22.35 -3.12
CA GLU A 162 17.07 23.51 -2.48
C GLU A 162 16.00 24.57 -2.12
N GLY A 163 16.06 25.11 -0.92
CA GLY A 163 15.09 26.08 -0.40
C GLY A 163 13.74 25.50 0.04
N MET A 164 13.52 24.20 -0.10
CA MET A 164 12.24 23.57 0.27
C MET A 164 11.89 23.77 1.75
N ARG A 165 12.90 23.81 2.62
CA ARG A 165 12.70 24.02 4.07
C ARG A 165 12.34 25.46 4.42
N ASP A 166 12.68 26.43 3.53
CA ASP A 166 12.41 27.85 3.71
C ASP A 166 11.04 28.25 3.14
N PHE A 167 10.37 27.32 2.45
CA PHE A 167 9.05 27.57 1.91
C PHE A 167 8.01 27.64 3.02
N GLY A 168 7.43 28.85 3.21
CA GLY A 168 6.42 29.10 4.26
C GLY A 168 5.02 28.54 3.99
N GLY A 169 4.81 27.85 2.87
CA GLY A 169 3.53 27.25 2.50
C GLY A 169 3.42 25.77 2.87
N ILE A 170 2.30 25.17 2.51
CA ILE A 170 2.05 23.73 2.72
C ILE A 170 2.82 22.93 1.67
N ILE A 171 3.62 21.96 2.12
CA ILE A 171 4.27 20.96 1.27
C ILE A 171 3.56 19.63 1.52
N LYS A 172 3.10 18.99 0.45
CA LYS A 172 2.31 17.76 0.54
C LYS A 172 2.70 16.79 -0.57
N HIS A 173 3.02 15.55 -0.23
CA HIS A 173 3.17 14.48 -1.22
C HIS A 173 1.80 14.05 -1.76
N THR A 174 1.71 13.61 -3.02
CA THR A 174 0.44 13.22 -3.66
C THR A 174 -0.31 12.11 -2.93
N SER A 175 0.38 11.24 -2.20
CA SER A 175 -0.26 10.20 -1.36
C SER A 175 -1.09 10.76 -0.20
N PHE A 176 -0.86 12.02 0.18
CA PHE A 176 -1.64 12.74 1.21
C PHE A 176 -2.63 13.74 0.62
N TYR A 177 -2.59 13.95 -0.70
CA TYR A 177 -3.56 14.77 -1.40
C TYR A 177 -4.88 14.01 -1.55
N LYS A 178 -6.00 14.68 -1.30
CA LYS A 178 -7.35 14.09 -1.45
C LYS A 178 -8.17 14.82 -2.50
N SER A 179 -8.25 16.13 -2.40
CA SER A 179 -9.06 16.97 -3.28
C SER A 179 -8.47 18.37 -3.39
N GLY A 180 -8.73 19.04 -4.51
CA GLY A 180 -8.39 20.44 -4.73
C GLY A 180 -9.15 21.43 -3.83
N GLU A 181 -10.18 20.97 -3.13
CA GLU A 181 -11.02 21.82 -2.26
C GLU A 181 -10.20 22.58 -1.20
N GLU A 182 -9.20 21.95 -0.59
CA GLU A 182 -8.28 22.58 0.38
C GLU A 182 -7.46 23.74 -0.21
N PHE A 183 -7.35 23.79 -1.53
CA PHE A 183 -6.49 24.72 -2.27
C PHE A 183 -7.28 25.78 -3.03
N ARG A 184 -8.59 25.87 -2.84
CA ARG A 184 -9.45 26.85 -3.50
C ARG A 184 -8.88 28.26 -3.40
N GLY A 185 -8.73 28.94 -4.54
CA GLY A 185 -8.18 30.28 -4.64
C GLY A 185 -6.67 30.40 -4.39
N LYS A 186 -5.97 29.27 -4.19
CA LYS A 186 -4.52 29.27 -3.95
C LYS A 186 -3.73 29.01 -5.24
N ARG A 187 -2.51 29.53 -5.28
CA ARG A 187 -1.51 29.14 -6.28
C ARG A 187 -0.79 27.90 -5.76
N VAL A 188 -0.72 26.84 -6.57
CA VAL A 188 -0.14 25.54 -6.16
C VAL A 188 0.92 25.14 -7.17
N LEU A 189 2.14 24.91 -6.71
CA LEU A 189 3.20 24.35 -7.53
C LEU A 189 3.14 22.82 -7.43
N VAL A 190 2.95 22.14 -8.56
CA VAL A 190 2.98 20.68 -8.66
C VAL A 190 4.30 20.27 -9.27
N VAL A 191 5.08 19.45 -8.55
CA VAL A 191 6.39 18.97 -8.99
C VAL A 191 6.27 17.55 -9.53
N GLY A 192 6.51 17.39 -10.84
CA GLY A 192 6.41 16.11 -11.55
C GLY A 192 5.18 15.98 -12.43
N CYS A 193 5.38 15.52 -13.68
CA CYS A 193 4.34 15.40 -14.71
C CYS A 193 3.92 13.95 -15.01
N GLY A 194 4.08 13.05 -14.07
CA GLY A 194 3.48 11.71 -14.16
C GLY A 194 1.96 11.77 -14.03
N ASN A 195 1.28 10.62 -14.17
CA ASN A 195 -0.18 10.54 -14.08
C ASN A 195 -0.74 11.27 -12.86
N SER A 196 -0.13 11.08 -11.68
CA SER A 196 -0.57 11.77 -10.46
C SER A 196 -0.46 13.29 -10.53
N GLY A 197 0.66 13.82 -11.07
CA GLY A 197 0.84 15.27 -11.20
C GLY A 197 -0.18 15.91 -12.14
N MET A 198 -0.42 15.28 -13.29
CA MET A 198 -1.43 15.71 -14.27
C MET A 198 -2.85 15.70 -13.67
N GLU A 199 -3.22 14.62 -13.01
CA GLU A 199 -4.53 14.46 -12.37
C GLU A 199 -4.73 15.47 -11.23
N VAL A 200 -3.71 15.72 -10.40
CA VAL A 200 -3.75 16.72 -9.35
C VAL A 200 -3.91 18.12 -9.93
N CYS A 201 -3.18 18.47 -10.99
CA CYS A 201 -3.35 19.76 -11.67
C CYS A 201 -4.79 19.95 -12.17
N LEU A 202 -5.35 18.94 -12.83
CA LEU A 202 -6.72 18.99 -13.32
C LEU A 202 -7.73 19.15 -12.18
N ASP A 203 -7.54 18.43 -11.09
CA ASP A 203 -8.40 18.53 -9.91
C ASP A 203 -8.33 19.92 -9.26
N LEU A 204 -7.13 20.49 -9.14
CA LEU A 204 -6.91 21.84 -8.64
C LEU A 204 -7.65 22.88 -9.50
N CYS A 205 -7.56 22.78 -10.84
CA CYS A 205 -8.31 23.65 -11.75
C CYS A 205 -9.82 23.55 -11.51
N ASN A 206 -10.35 22.34 -11.38
CA ASN A 206 -11.78 22.11 -11.13
C ASN A 206 -12.27 22.70 -9.80
N HIS A 207 -11.37 22.93 -8.86
CA HIS A 207 -11.65 23.55 -7.56
C HIS A 207 -11.23 25.03 -7.48
N ASN A 208 -11.05 25.70 -8.62
CA ASN A 208 -10.66 27.11 -8.68
C ASN A 208 -9.33 27.45 -7.97
N ALA A 209 -8.39 26.51 -7.92
CA ALA A 209 -7.00 26.77 -7.62
C ALA A 209 -6.24 27.10 -8.91
N THR A 210 -5.05 27.69 -8.79
CA THR A 210 -4.17 28.01 -9.94
C THR A 210 -2.93 27.12 -9.86
N PRO A 211 -2.91 25.96 -10.51
CA PRO A 211 -1.72 25.09 -10.52
C PRO A 211 -0.67 25.59 -11.50
N SER A 212 0.58 25.38 -11.15
CA SER A 212 1.74 25.43 -12.04
C SER A 212 2.45 24.09 -11.99
N LEU A 213 2.80 23.52 -13.14
CA LEU A 213 3.41 22.18 -13.22
C LEU A 213 4.91 22.32 -13.56
N VAL A 214 5.75 21.72 -12.74
CA VAL A 214 7.19 21.60 -13.01
C VAL A 214 7.46 20.25 -13.67
N VAL A 215 8.06 20.32 -14.86
CA VAL A 215 8.45 19.14 -15.63
C VAL A 215 9.98 19.09 -15.65
N ARG A 216 10.54 17.92 -15.36
CA ARG A 216 11.96 17.71 -15.52
C ARG A 216 12.27 17.60 -17.00
N ASP A 217 13.23 18.39 -17.46
CA ASP A 217 13.75 18.29 -18.82
C ASP A 217 14.41 16.92 -19.01
N THR A 218 14.16 16.27 -20.16
CA THR A 218 14.67 14.92 -20.47
C THR A 218 15.71 15.00 -21.58
#